data_33b6b871ecfe1ea898d33760687e941e
#
_entry.id   33b6b871ecfe1ea898d33760687e941e
#
_cell.length_a   1.000
_cell.length_b   1.000
_cell.length_c   1.000
_cell.angle_alpha   90.00
_cell.angle_beta   90.00
_cell.angle_gamma   90.00
#
_symmetry.space_group_name_H-M   'P 1'
#
loop_
_entity.id
_entity.type
_entity.pdbx_description
1 polymer ?
#
loop_
_entity_poly.entity_id
_entity_poly.type
_entity_poly.pdbx_seq_one_letter_code
_entity_poly.pdbx_strand_id
1 'polypeptide(L)'
;MLMKRIVTFLIVLQLMCIPMFVGAQSMSSPGEEYTMPKKDGNLGEKEVDGYLTFYDMGGKDGNTVAYYAGKICFVPKNMGEQIEITFDEVDLSGVASVYVYDGDVEFASYSSDIPENPLAELSGKLSNQTFVSTKGKLSVLYHCKGSASGTGWVATVKSLVPKEMSYVGIVADQSIITSAHLGKKGQPIIAVNVKTDGSLNPFSVDEISFNLDGTTSLTDISNLKVCYTGSGSSCSEKNLFGEITEVATTSFVVKGMQILGSGDNYFWLVTDVKPDATPMNKIDASCTSLKVNGEEKVQTSLSPEGDINIDNLVLISETPVTYSVGANPIAFYDDGGKDGNISENFNGQVTFQPTTVG
;
A
#
# COMPACT_ATOMS: atom_id res chain seq x y z
N MET A 1 -70.23 47.59 -30.28
CA MET A 1 -69.36 46.81 -31.12
C MET A 1 -67.92 46.94 -30.59
N LEU A 2 -67.50 45.94 -29.80
CA LEU A 2 -66.34 46.02 -28.93
C LEU A 2 -65.09 45.55 -29.68
N MET A 3 -64.12 46.40 -29.89
CA MET A 3 -62.80 46.05 -30.47
C MET A 3 -61.90 45.53 -29.31
N LYS A 4 -61.64 44.23 -29.32
CA LYS A 4 -60.61 43.63 -28.44
C LYS A 4 -59.22 43.92 -28.95
N ARG A 5 -58.42 44.65 -28.15
CA ARG A 5 -56.98 44.81 -28.36
C ARG A 5 -56.27 43.60 -27.79
N ILE A 6 -55.62 42.86 -28.64
CA ILE A 6 -54.68 41.79 -28.25
C ILE A 6 -53.32 42.47 -27.99
N VAL A 7 -52.86 42.45 -26.75
CA VAL A 7 -51.51 42.86 -26.37
C VAL A 7 -50.66 41.62 -26.43
N THR A 8 -49.79 41.53 -27.43
CA THR A 8 -48.78 40.47 -27.54
C THR A 8 -47.59 40.85 -26.64
N PHE A 9 -47.41 40.11 -25.54
CA PHE A 9 -46.23 40.22 -24.71
C PHE A 9 -45.08 39.45 -25.39
N LEU A 10 -44.12 40.19 -25.95
CA LEU A 10 -42.87 39.64 -26.46
C LEU A 10 -41.93 39.44 -25.26
N ILE A 11 -41.81 38.19 -24.73
CA ILE A 11 -40.79 37.86 -23.76
C ILE A 11 -39.48 37.68 -24.55
N VAL A 12 -38.62 38.67 -24.46
CA VAL A 12 -37.24 38.56 -24.91
C VAL A 12 -36.47 37.76 -23.85
N LEU A 13 -36.28 36.48 -24.10
CA LEU A 13 -35.40 35.62 -23.31
C LEU A 13 -33.94 36.01 -23.62
N GLN A 14 -33.38 36.93 -22.83
CA GLN A 14 -31.96 37.21 -22.84
C GLN A 14 -31.24 35.97 -22.26
N LEU A 15 -30.70 35.15 -23.17
CA LEU A 15 -29.75 34.09 -22.83
C LEU A 15 -28.47 34.80 -22.34
N MET A 16 -28.32 34.95 -21.03
CA MET A 16 -27.04 35.30 -20.43
C MET A 16 -26.09 34.14 -20.71
N CYS A 17 -25.27 34.25 -21.74
CA CYS A 17 -24.03 33.51 -21.85
C CYS A 17 -23.16 33.89 -20.65
N ILE A 18 -23.25 33.13 -19.58
CA ILE A 18 -22.21 33.13 -18.56
C ILE A 18 -21.00 32.51 -19.24
N PRO A 19 -19.90 33.26 -19.45
CA PRO A 19 -18.67 32.60 -19.87
C PRO A 19 -18.32 31.61 -18.79
N MET A 20 -18.40 30.30 -19.08
CA MET A 20 -17.67 29.32 -18.34
C MET A 20 -16.21 29.75 -18.49
N PHE A 21 -15.70 30.40 -17.47
CA PHE A 21 -14.29 30.41 -17.20
C PHE A 21 -13.94 28.94 -16.86
N VAL A 22 -13.66 28.15 -17.89
CA VAL A 22 -12.71 27.08 -17.77
C VAL A 22 -11.43 27.79 -17.37
N GLY A 23 -11.17 27.89 -16.09
CA GLY A 23 -9.90 28.34 -15.58
C GLY A 23 -8.87 27.43 -16.24
N ALA A 24 -8.21 27.93 -17.29
CA ALA A 24 -6.94 27.40 -17.66
C ALA A 24 -6.13 27.48 -16.36
N GLN A 25 -5.87 26.31 -15.74
CA GLN A 25 -4.83 26.23 -14.75
C GLN A 25 -3.61 26.78 -15.46
N SER A 26 -3.22 28.00 -15.08
CA SER A 26 -1.94 28.53 -15.48
C SER A 26 -0.94 27.45 -15.13
N MET A 27 -0.23 26.92 -16.13
CA MET A 27 0.95 26.14 -15.87
C MET A 27 1.83 27.01 -14.98
N SER A 28 1.80 26.71 -13.69
CA SER A 28 2.69 27.32 -12.71
C SER A 28 4.10 27.13 -13.24
N SER A 29 4.93 28.13 -13.05
CA SER A 29 6.40 28.04 -13.20
C SER A 29 6.88 26.69 -12.69
N PRO A 30 7.94 26.09 -13.26
CA PRO A 30 8.45 24.82 -12.77
C PRO A 30 8.49 24.89 -11.26
N GLY A 31 7.88 23.88 -10.58
CA GLY A 31 7.68 23.89 -9.14
C GLY A 31 8.99 24.17 -8.42
N GLU A 32 8.90 24.77 -7.25
CA GLU A 32 10.06 25.00 -6.39
C GLU A 32 10.78 23.67 -6.14
N GLU A 33 12.10 23.64 -6.27
CA GLU A 33 12.92 22.51 -5.81
C GLU A 33 13.29 22.73 -4.34
N TYR A 34 13.01 21.74 -3.50
CA TYR A 34 13.32 21.77 -2.07
C TYR A 34 14.14 20.54 -1.68
N THR A 35 15.35 20.77 -1.22
CA THR A 35 16.24 19.73 -0.69
C THR A 35 16.13 19.69 0.83
N MET A 36 15.97 18.50 1.40
CA MET A 36 15.94 18.33 2.85
C MET A 36 17.22 18.85 3.50
N PRO A 37 17.15 19.78 4.47
CA PRO A 37 18.35 20.34 5.10
C PRO A 37 19.15 19.27 5.86
N LYS A 38 20.47 19.32 5.76
CA LYS A 38 21.41 18.46 6.53
C LYS A 38 21.52 18.93 7.98
N LYS A 39 20.43 18.81 8.73
CA LYS A 39 20.36 19.21 10.15
C LYS A 39 19.56 18.18 10.92
N ASP A 40 20.12 17.63 11.98
CA ASP A 40 19.45 16.67 12.86
C ASP A 40 18.22 17.26 13.57
N GLY A 41 17.20 16.44 13.77
CA GLY A 41 16.01 16.76 14.52
C GLY A 41 14.88 17.41 13.71
N ASN A 42 14.13 18.27 14.37
CA ASN A 42 12.99 18.95 13.73
C ASN A 42 13.48 20.09 12.83
N LEU A 43 13.16 20.01 11.54
CA LEU A 43 13.52 20.99 10.52
C LEU A 43 12.48 22.11 10.37
N GLY A 44 11.36 22.02 11.11
CA GLY A 44 10.28 22.98 11.06
C GLY A 44 9.23 22.65 9.99
N GLU A 45 8.52 23.71 9.54
CA GLU A 45 7.50 23.61 8.50
C GLU A 45 8.02 24.15 7.17
N LYS A 46 7.58 23.54 6.07
CA LYS A 46 7.76 24.02 4.69
C LYS A 46 6.38 24.29 4.09
N GLU A 47 6.13 25.57 3.78
CA GLU A 47 4.90 25.98 3.08
C GLU A 47 4.94 25.51 1.62
N VAL A 48 3.80 25.00 1.13
CA VAL A 48 3.58 24.54 -0.24
C VAL A 48 2.55 25.43 -0.92
N ASP A 49 2.98 26.13 -1.97
CA ASP A 49 2.14 26.96 -2.84
C ASP A 49 1.99 26.25 -4.19
N GLY A 50 0.87 25.54 -4.38
CA GLY A 50 0.66 24.69 -5.53
C GLY A 50 1.45 23.39 -5.44
N TYR A 51 2.70 23.32 -5.93
CA TYR A 51 3.54 22.12 -5.82
C TYR A 51 5.04 22.44 -5.73
N LEU A 52 5.80 21.50 -5.20
CA LEU A 52 7.26 21.51 -5.20
C LEU A 52 7.83 20.10 -5.44
N THR A 53 9.07 20.04 -5.91
CA THR A 53 9.84 18.80 -5.97
C THR A 53 10.73 18.70 -4.72
N PHE A 54 10.61 17.61 -3.98
CA PHE A 54 11.30 17.37 -2.72
C PHE A 54 12.35 16.27 -2.87
N TYR A 55 13.58 16.63 -2.55
CA TYR A 55 14.74 15.75 -2.57
C TYR A 55 15.22 15.44 -1.15
N ASP A 56 15.90 14.32 -1.00
CA ASP A 56 16.69 14.05 0.19
C ASP A 56 17.85 15.05 0.36
N MET A 57 18.68 14.86 1.39
CA MET A 57 19.78 15.74 1.73
C MET A 57 20.93 15.74 0.70
N GLY A 58 20.98 14.76 -0.19
CA GLY A 58 21.90 14.69 -1.32
C GLY A 58 21.48 15.59 -2.46
N GLY A 59 20.20 15.97 -2.51
CA GLY A 59 19.61 16.72 -3.61
C GLY A 59 19.51 15.87 -4.87
N LYS A 60 19.27 16.53 -6.00
CA LYS A 60 18.96 15.88 -7.28
C LYS A 60 20.04 14.89 -7.78
N ASP A 61 21.30 15.14 -7.49
CA ASP A 61 22.44 14.39 -8.05
C ASP A 61 23.30 13.71 -6.96
N GLY A 62 22.87 13.77 -5.70
CA GLY A 62 23.62 13.23 -4.57
C GLY A 62 23.05 11.93 -4.02
N ASN A 63 23.72 11.39 -3.02
CA ASN A 63 23.30 10.18 -2.31
C ASN A 63 22.78 10.54 -0.92
N THR A 64 21.99 9.63 -0.33
CA THR A 64 21.51 9.74 1.05
C THR A 64 22.64 9.87 2.06
N VAL A 65 22.34 10.46 3.20
CA VAL A 65 23.28 10.68 4.30
C VAL A 65 23.11 9.61 5.38
N ALA A 66 24.22 8.96 5.73
CA ALA A 66 24.32 8.02 6.84
C ALA A 66 24.31 8.73 8.21
N TYR A 67 23.91 8.02 9.27
CA TYR A 67 23.90 8.52 10.66
C TYR A 67 23.20 9.86 10.83
N TYR A 68 21.99 9.94 10.28
CA TYR A 68 21.23 11.17 10.22
C TYR A 68 19.75 10.89 10.48
N ALA A 69 19.08 11.81 11.17
CA ALA A 69 17.64 11.82 11.26
C ALA A 69 17.09 13.25 11.26
N GLY A 70 16.13 13.50 10.38
CA GLY A 70 15.50 14.82 10.28
C GLY A 70 14.03 14.70 9.90
N LYS A 71 13.19 15.55 10.50
CA LYS A 71 11.76 15.62 10.23
C LYS A 71 11.38 16.98 9.67
N ILE A 72 10.73 17.02 8.52
CA ILE A 72 10.09 18.20 7.94
C ILE A 72 8.57 18.03 7.91
N CYS A 73 7.83 19.11 8.21
CA CYS A 73 6.38 19.14 8.08
C CYS A 73 5.99 20.03 6.89
N PHE A 74 5.30 19.48 5.91
CA PHE A 74 4.74 20.23 4.80
C PHE A 74 3.36 20.76 5.17
N VAL A 75 3.15 22.05 4.94
CA VAL A 75 1.90 22.76 5.25
C VAL A 75 1.38 23.47 4.01
N PRO A 76 0.08 23.46 3.74
CA PRO A 76 -0.46 24.21 2.60
C PRO A 76 -0.40 25.71 2.89
N LYS A 77 -0.19 26.51 1.85
CA LYS A 77 -0.22 27.96 1.91
C LYS A 77 -1.63 28.48 2.20
N ASN A 78 -2.63 27.88 1.59
CA ASN A 78 -4.01 28.31 1.76
C ASN A 78 -4.71 27.52 2.85
N MET A 79 -5.47 28.20 3.68
CA MET A 79 -6.24 27.56 4.74
C MET A 79 -7.31 26.61 4.15
N GLY A 80 -7.42 25.41 4.71
CA GLY A 80 -8.39 24.42 4.28
C GLY A 80 -7.92 23.51 3.13
N GLU A 81 -6.75 23.75 2.55
CA GLU A 81 -6.10 22.80 1.65
C GLU A 81 -5.43 21.66 2.42
N GLN A 82 -5.09 20.61 1.69
CA GLN A 82 -4.41 19.41 2.21
C GLN A 82 -3.09 19.21 1.47
N ILE A 83 -2.16 18.51 2.09
CA ILE A 83 -0.90 18.12 1.45
C ILE A 83 -1.03 16.71 0.88
N GLU A 84 -0.67 16.56 -0.38
CA GLU A 84 -0.36 15.30 -1.04
C GLU A 84 1.14 15.22 -1.27
N ILE A 85 1.76 14.06 -0.95
CA ILE A 85 3.12 13.75 -1.34
C ILE A 85 3.14 12.46 -2.15
N THR A 86 3.77 12.50 -3.32
CA THR A 86 4.08 11.32 -4.13
C THR A 86 5.58 11.14 -4.18
N PHE A 87 6.08 10.04 -3.62
CA PHE A 87 7.47 9.62 -3.82
C PHE A 87 7.56 8.97 -5.20
N ASP A 88 8.02 9.75 -6.17
CA ASP A 88 8.15 9.33 -7.57
C ASP A 88 9.19 8.22 -7.68
N GLU A 89 10.30 8.36 -6.95
CA GLU A 89 11.37 7.37 -6.82
C GLU A 89 11.89 7.35 -5.38
N VAL A 90 12.18 6.16 -4.88
CA VAL A 90 12.88 5.91 -3.61
C VAL A 90 13.95 4.86 -3.87
N ASP A 91 15.19 5.15 -3.53
CA ASP A 91 16.32 4.20 -3.51
C ASP A 91 17.07 4.36 -2.20
N LEU A 92 16.64 3.61 -1.20
CA LEU A 92 17.21 3.56 0.13
C LEU A 92 17.73 2.17 0.41
N SER A 93 18.94 2.07 0.90
CA SER A 93 19.52 0.77 1.26
C SER A 93 20.14 0.79 2.66
N GLY A 94 20.43 -0.39 3.18
CA GLY A 94 20.90 -0.55 4.53
C GLY A 94 19.78 -0.32 5.57
N VAL A 95 20.10 0.47 6.60
CA VAL A 95 19.21 0.77 7.72
C VAL A 95 18.53 2.13 7.60
N ALA A 96 18.35 2.61 6.38
CA ALA A 96 17.71 3.88 6.06
C ALA A 96 16.23 3.70 5.77
N SER A 97 15.37 4.51 6.40
CA SER A 97 13.93 4.54 6.15
C SER A 97 13.40 5.97 6.11
N VAL A 98 12.35 6.16 5.33
CA VAL A 98 11.51 7.36 5.34
C VAL A 98 10.16 7.00 5.94
N TYR A 99 9.74 7.75 6.94
CA TYR A 99 8.42 7.64 7.58
C TYR A 99 7.56 8.81 7.17
N VAL A 100 6.31 8.53 6.79
CA VAL A 100 5.31 9.55 6.45
C VAL A 100 4.23 9.57 7.52
N TYR A 101 3.84 10.74 8.00
CA TYR A 101 2.83 10.90 9.04
C TYR A 101 1.74 11.87 8.60
N ASP A 102 0.50 11.57 9.00
CA ASP A 102 -0.64 12.46 8.83
C ASP A 102 -0.64 13.52 9.95
N GLY A 103 -0.35 14.74 9.58
CA GLY A 103 -0.18 15.86 10.50
C GLY A 103 1.26 16.13 10.88
N ASP A 104 1.44 17.01 11.84
CA ASP A 104 2.74 17.29 12.45
C ASP A 104 3.00 16.30 13.60
N VAL A 105 4.20 15.72 13.63
CA VAL A 105 4.65 14.83 14.70
C VAL A 105 5.87 15.42 15.38
N GLU A 106 5.98 15.19 16.68
CA GLU A 106 7.15 15.63 17.43
C GLU A 106 8.33 14.69 17.17
N PHE A 107 9.45 15.28 16.84
CA PHE A 107 10.74 14.58 16.68
C PHE A 107 11.88 15.49 17.10
N ALA A 108 12.62 15.08 18.12
CA ALA A 108 13.65 15.94 18.73
C ALA A 108 15.03 15.78 18.10
N SER A 109 15.47 14.53 17.87
CA SER A 109 16.84 14.26 17.39
C SER A 109 17.00 12.83 16.88
N TYR A 110 18.15 12.55 16.28
CA TYR A 110 18.59 11.20 15.85
C TYR A 110 18.49 10.12 16.93
N SER A 111 18.71 10.47 18.19
CA SER A 111 18.61 9.52 19.32
C SER A 111 17.20 9.31 19.83
N SER A 112 16.21 10.06 19.32
CA SER A 112 14.82 9.90 19.69
C SER A 112 14.22 8.63 19.07
N ASP A 113 13.20 8.09 19.73
CA ASP A 113 12.40 7.02 19.16
C ASP A 113 11.62 7.54 17.93
N ILE A 114 11.39 6.64 16.98
CA ILE A 114 10.53 6.91 15.84
C ILE A 114 9.10 7.07 16.35
N PRO A 115 8.40 8.17 16.00
CA PRO A 115 7.01 8.34 16.40
C PRO A 115 6.14 7.17 15.93
N GLU A 116 5.19 6.78 16.77
CA GLU A 116 4.26 5.69 16.46
C GLU A 116 3.28 6.07 15.34
N ASN A 117 2.68 5.04 14.71
CA ASN A 117 1.60 5.14 13.74
C ASN A 117 1.92 6.00 12.50
N PRO A 118 3.03 5.77 11.79
CA PRO A 118 3.23 6.37 10.49
C PRO A 118 2.17 5.85 9.49
N LEU A 119 1.81 6.68 8.50
CA LEU A 119 1.05 6.24 7.34
C LEU A 119 1.83 5.19 6.54
N ALA A 120 3.15 5.36 6.48
CA ALA A 120 4.05 4.42 5.82
C ALA A 120 5.48 4.53 6.36
N GLU A 121 6.20 3.40 6.25
CA GLU A 121 7.65 3.31 6.30
C GLU A 121 8.16 2.88 4.92
N LEU A 122 8.96 3.71 4.28
CA LEU A 122 9.52 3.47 2.96
C LEU A 122 10.99 3.10 3.07
N SER A 123 11.38 1.98 2.48
CA SER A 123 12.76 1.49 2.42
C SER A 123 12.97 0.66 1.16
N GLY A 124 14.22 0.46 0.75
CA GLY A 124 14.54 -0.24 -0.49
C GLY A 124 14.27 0.60 -1.75
N LYS A 125 13.90 -0.08 -2.84
CA LYS A 125 13.56 0.55 -4.12
C LYS A 125 12.06 0.54 -4.32
N LEU A 126 11.46 1.73 -4.36
CA LEU A 126 10.02 1.94 -4.53
C LEU A 126 9.79 3.05 -5.56
N SER A 127 8.59 3.09 -6.12
CA SER A 127 8.14 4.17 -7.00
C SER A 127 6.65 4.46 -6.82
N ASN A 128 6.25 5.69 -7.12
CA ASN A 128 4.86 6.13 -7.16
C ASN A 128 4.08 5.86 -5.86
N GLN A 129 4.70 6.12 -4.71
CA GLN A 129 4.06 5.98 -3.41
C GLN A 129 3.39 7.31 -3.02
N THR A 130 2.05 7.35 -2.99
CA THR A 130 1.29 8.58 -2.75
C THR A 130 0.59 8.55 -1.40
N PHE A 131 0.67 9.67 -0.68
CA PHE A 131 0.03 9.88 0.62
C PHE A 131 -0.66 11.24 0.63
N VAL A 132 -1.88 11.29 1.17
CA VAL A 132 -2.68 12.53 1.32
C VAL A 132 -2.99 12.75 2.78
N SER A 133 -2.81 13.97 3.26
CA SER A 133 -3.15 14.30 4.65
C SER A 133 -4.67 14.36 4.84
N THR A 134 -5.15 13.87 5.98
CA THR A 134 -6.51 14.15 6.45
C THR A 134 -6.54 15.32 7.43
N LYS A 135 -5.38 15.69 7.98
CA LYS A 135 -5.20 16.78 8.96
C LYS A 135 -4.65 18.07 8.35
N GLY A 136 -4.61 18.15 7.02
CA GLY A 136 -4.11 19.31 6.29
C GLY A 136 -2.58 19.39 6.15
N LYS A 137 -1.82 18.63 6.92
CA LYS A 137 -0.34 18.63 6.95
C LYS A 137 0.20 17.23 6.81
N LEU A 138 1.40 17.07 6.23
CA LEU A 138 2.16 15.81 6.23
C LEU A 138 3.56 16.02 6.78
N SER A 139 4.00 15.15 7.69
CA SER A 139 5.40 15.10 8.11
C SER A 139 6.15 13.98 7.41
N VAL A 140 7.36 14.27 6.98
CA VAL A 140 8.33 13.31 6.45
C VAL A 140 9.52 13.26 7.39
N LEU A 141 9.81 12.08 7.92
CA LEU A 141 10.95 11.80 8.77
C LEU A 141 11.89 10.82 8.07
N TYR A 142 13.10 11.26 7.77
CA TYR A 142 14.17 10.35 7.39
C TYR A 142 14.96 9.94 8.61
N HIS A 143 15.25 8.64 8.72
CA HIS A 143 16.03 8.09 9.81
C HIS A 143 17.00 7.01 9.32
N CYS A 144 18.29 7.15 9.62
CA CYS A 144 19.33 6.20 9.25
C CYS A 144 20.32 6.00 10.39
N LYS A 145 20.24 4.83 11.06
CA LYS A 145 21.10 4.49 12.22
C LYS A 145 22.50 3.96 11.84
N GLY A 146 22.81 3.84 10.57
CA GLY A 146 24.07 3.24 10.12
C GLY A 146 24.50 3.75 8.76
N SER A 147 25.25 2.92 8.05
CA SER A 147 25.61 3.21 6.67
C SER A 147 24.38 3.23 5.79
N ALA A 148 24.23 4.29 4.99
CA ALA A 148 23.24 4.38 3.94
C ALA A 148 23.93 4.30 2.60
N SER A 149 23.28 3.65 1.65
CA SER A 149 23.63 3.73 0.24
C SER A 149 22.33 3.87 -0.55
N GLY A 150 22.42 4.43 -1.76
CA GLY A 150 21.28 4.72 -2.61
C GLY A 150 21.20 6.20 -2.96
N THR A 151 20.43 6.49 -3.99
CA THR A 151 20.28 7.85 -4.52
C THR A 151 19.25 8.68 -3.75
N GLY A 152 18.61 8.11 -2.71
CA GLY A 152 17.64 8.81 -1.90
C GLY A 152 16.24 8.78 -2.48
N TRP A 153 15.57 9.92 -2.51
CA TRP A 153 14.24 10.04 -3.09
C TRP A 153 14.07 11.31 -3.90
N VAL A 154 13.14 11.19 -4.84
CA VAL A 154 12.50 12.32 -5.53
C VAL A 154 11.02 12.22 -5.23
N ALA A 155 10.43 13.28 -4.70
CA ALA A 155 9.01 13.32 -4.38
C ALA A 155 8.38 14.62 -4.90
N THR A 156 7.15 14.52 -5.36
CA THR A 156 6.29 15.67 -5.69
C THR A 156 5.38 15.95 -4.49
N VAL A 157 5.44 17.16 -3.95
CA VAL A 157 4.56 17.62 -2.86
C VAL A 157 3.60 18.66 -3.41
N LYS A 158 2.30 18.48 -3.18
CA LYS A 158 1.24 19.37 -3.68
C LYS A 158 0.33 19.84 -2.57
N SER A 159 -0.17 21.07 -2.73
CA SER A 159 -1.31 21.59 -1.98
C SER A 159 -2.58 21.35 -2.78
N LEU A 160 -3.57 20.68 -2.17
CA LEU A 160 -4.82 20.27 -2.80
C LEU A 160 -6.03 20.86 -2.11
N VAL A 161 -6.98 21.36 -2.88
CA VAL A 161 -8.32 21.64 -2.35
C VAL A 161 -9.01 20.30 -2.06
N PRO A 162 -9.45 20.05 -0.81
CA PRO A 162 -10.12 18.80 -0.48
C PRO A 162 -11.38 18.59 -1.33
N LYS A 163 -11.51 17.38 -1.86
CA LYS A 163 -12.67 16.92 -2.61
C LYS A 163 -13.36 15.82 -1.80
N GLU A 164 -14.69 15.83 -1.77
CA GLU A 164 -15.47 14.74 -1.19
C GLU A 164 -15.03 13.39 -1.78
N MET A 165 -14.79 12.42 -0.88
CA MET A 165 -14.41 11.10 -1.33
C MET A 165 -15.58 10.43 -2.06
N SER A 166 -15.26 9.82 -3.19
CA SER A 166 -16.18 9.01 -3.97
C SER A 166 -15.55 7.64 -4.29
N TYR A 167 -16.38 6.62 -4.33
CA TYR A 167 -15.98 5.29 -4.77
C TYR A 167 -15.86 5.27 -6.30
N VAL A 168 -14.72 4.81 -6.81
CA VAL A 168 -14.45 4.72 -8.26
C VAL A 168 -14.63 3.28 -8.75
N GLY A 169 -14.17 2.30 -8.00
CA GLY A 169 -14.27 0.90 -8.40
C GLY A 169 -13.43 -0.02 -7.54
N ILE A 170 -13.44 -1.30 -7.93
CA ILE A 170 -12.67 -2.36 -7.29
C ILE A 170 -12.08 -3.27 -8.38
N VAL A 171 -10.86 -3.73 -8.19
CA VAL A 171 -10.17 -4.68 -9.06
C VAL A 171 -9.51 -5.74 -8.20
N ALA A 172 -9.62 -7.01 -8.60
CA ALA A 172 -8.86 -8.10 -8.01
C ALA A 172 -7.78 -8.59 -8.98
N ASP A 173 -6.61 -8.97 -8.45
CA ASP A 173 -5.45 -9.40 -9.24
C ASP A 173 -4.69 -10.53 -8.54
N GLN A 174 -4.35 -11.57 -9.30
CA GLN A 174 -3.47 -12.68 -8.90
C GLN A 174 -2.23 -12.80 -9.80
N SER A 175 -2.10 -11.98 -10.84
CA SER A 175 -1.08 -12.11 -11.89
C SER A 175 0.37 -11.98 -11.38
N ILE A 176 0.57 -11.33 -10.25
CA ILE A 176 1.89 -11.11 -9.63
C ILE A 176 2.32 -12.25 -8.69
N ILE A 177 1.50 -13.28 -8.53
CA ILE A 177 1.74 -14.37 -7.60
C ILE A 177 2.00 -15.64 -8.42
N THR A 178 3.22 -16.17 -8.36
CA THR A 178 3.65 -17.24 -9.26
C THR A 178 3.61 -18.64 -8.65
N SER A 179 4.02 -18.79 -7.39
CA SER A 179 4.02 -20.09 -6.70
C SER A 179 3.99 -19.93 -5.18
N ALA A 180 3.53 -20.98 -4.50
CA ALA A 180 3.55 -21.10 -3.05
C ALA A 180 4.57 -22.17 -2.64
N HIS A 181 5.30 -21.95 -1.56
CA HIS A 181 6.31 -22.89 -1.07
C HIS A 181 5.81 -23.61 0.19
N LEU A 182 6.23 -24.86 0.36
CA LEU A 182 5.94 -25.63 1.57
C LEU A 182 6.44 -24.91 2.81
N GLY A 183 5.58 -24.76 3.83
CA GLY A 183 5.91 -24.09 5.09
C GLY A 183 5.97 -22.56 5.01
N LYS A 184 5.73 -21.96 3.85
CA LYS A 184 5.73 -20.49 3.68
C LYS A 184 4.65 -19.86 4.54
N LYS A 185 5.06 -18.89 5.37
CA LYS A 185 4.15 -18.01 6.11
C LYS A 185 3.82 -16.77 5.28
N GLY A 186 2.59 -16.29 5.42
CA GLY A 186 2.17 -15.07 4.77
C GLY A 186 2.23 -15.13 3.23
N GLN A 187 1.92 -16.29 2.62
CA GLN A 187 1.85 -16.42 1.17
C GLN A 187 0.69 -15.60 0.60
N PRO A 188 0.95 -14.58 -0.24
CA PRO A 188 -0.12 -13.85 -0.91
C PRO A 188 -0.94 -14.77 -1.81
N ILE A 189 -2.26 -14.57 -1.85
CA ILE A 189 -3.19 -15.30 -2.72
C ILE A 189 -3.80 -14.37 -3.76
N ILE A 190 -4.35 -13.24 -3.32
CA ILE A 190 -5.06 -12.28 -4.18
C ILE A 190 -4.87 -10.86 -3.63
N ALA A 191 -4.70 -9.90 -4.51
CA ALA A 191 -4.77 -8.48 -4.23
C ALA A 191 -6.16 -7.94 -4.59
N VAL A 192 -6.76 -7.17 -3.70
CA VAL A 192 -8.00 -6.43 -3.95
C VAL A 192 -7.70 -4.95 -3.85
N ASN A 193 -7.84 -4.23 -4.94
CA ASN A 193 -7.60 -2.79 -5.00
C ASN A 193 -8.93 -2.04 -5.03
N VAL A 194 -9.22 -1.29 -3.98
CA VAL A 194 -10.36 -0.37 -3.91
C VAL A 194 -9.91 1.01 -4.36
N LYS A 195 -10.52 1.52 -5.42
CA LYS A 195 -10.19 2.83 -5.98
C LYS A 195 -11.18 3.89 -5.51
N THR A 196 -10.63 4.98 -5.03
CA THR A 196 -11.38 6.16 -4.56
C THR A 196 -10.86 7.44 -5.20
N ASP A 197 -11.63 8.51 -5.16
CA ASP A 197 -11.23 9.84 -5.59
C ASP A 197 -11.73 10.87 -4.59
N GLY A 198 -10.84 11.77 -4.14
CA GLY A 198 -11.12 12.73 -3.09
C GLY A 198 -10.62 12.28 -1.72
N SER A 199 -10.50 13.22 -0.80
CA SER A 199 -9.92 13.02 0.54
C SER A 199 -10.79 13.52 1.68
N LEU A 200 -11.85 14.29 1.37
CA LEU A 200 -12.78 14.80 2.38
C LEU A 200 -13.81 13.72 2.73
N ASN A 201 -14.09 13.54 4.02
CA ASN A 201 -14.97 12.50 4.53
C ASN A 201 -14.58 11.10 4.03
N PRO A 202 -13.37 10.64 4.36
CA PRO A 202 -12.82 9.42 3.80
C PRO A 202 -13.68 8.21 4.14
N PHE A 203 -13.85 7.32 3.16
CA PHE A 203 -14.59 6.08 3.33
C PHE A 203 -13.79 5.06 4.15
N SER A 204 -14.49 4.09 4.73
CA SER A 204 -13.90 2.91 5.36
C SER A 204 -14.26 1.64 4.60
N VAL A 205 -13.39 0.63 4.69
CA VAL A 205 -13.74 -0.77 4.41
C VAL A 205 -13.93 -1.47 5.74
N ASP A 206 -15.07 -2.17 5.90
CA ASP A 206 -15.46 -2.80 7.16
C ASP A 206 -15.48 -4.33 7.05
N GLU A 207 -15.77 -4.86 5.87
CA GLU A 207 -15.83 -6.30 5.60
C GLU A 207 -15.35 -6.59 4.17
N ILE A 208 -14.61 -7.70 4.01
CA ILE A 208 -14.24 -8.25 2.69
C ILE A 208 -14.62 -9.72 2.69
N SER A 209 -15.42 -10.13 1.69
CA SER A 209 -15.87 -11.50 1.49
C SER A 209 -15.05 -12.18 0.41
N PHE A 210 -14.60 -13.38 0.70
CA PHE A 210 -13.79 -14.19 -0.21
C PHE A 210 -14.39 -15.56 -0.43
N ASN A 211 -13.99 -16.16 -1.55
CA ASN A 211 -14.23 -17.56 -1.85
C ASN A 211 -12.93 -18.21 -2.31
N LEU A 212 -12.63 -19.41 -1.81
CA LEU A 212 -11.48 -20.24 -2.16
C LEU A 212 -11.83 -21.36 -3.17
N ASP A 213 -12.92 -21.20 -3.92
CA ASP A 213 -13.27 -22.16 -4.98
C ASP A 213 -12.12 -22.20 -6.00
N GLY A 214 -11.69 -23.42 -6.37
CA GLY A 214 -10.47 -23.62 -7.15
C GLY A 214 -9.28 -24.10 -6.30
N THR A 215 -9.26 -23.84 -4.99
CA THR A 215 -8.28 -24.44 -4.07
C THR A 215 -8.49 -25.94 -3.97
N THR A 216 -7.43 -26.72 -4.24
CA THR A 216 -7.53 -28.19 -4.29
C THR A 216 -7.82 -28.78 -2.91
N SER A 217 -7.20 -28.27 -1.85
CA SER A 217 -7.38 -28.77 -0.49
C SER A 217 -7.22 -27.65 0.55
N LEU A 218 -8.25 -27.40 1.33
CA LEU A 218 -8.20 -26.45 2.46
C LEU A 218 -7.29 -26.95 3.59
N THR A 219 -6.97 -28.26 3.63
CA THR A 219 -6.06 -28.79 4.65
C THR A 219 -4.61 -28.38 4.44
N ASP A 220 -4.24 -27.91 3.26
CA ASP A 220 -2.89 -27.47 2.91
C ASP A 220 -2.56 -26.05 3.41
N ILE A 221 -3.57 -25.30 3.80
CA ILE A 221 -3.46 -23.90 4.23
C ILE A 221 -3.99 -23.66 5.65
N SER A 222 -3.63 -22.54 6.23
CA SER A 222 -4.10 -22.07 7.54
C SER A 222 -3.90 -20.55 7.68
N ASN A 223 -4.50 -19.95 8.70
CA ASN A 223 -4.29 -18.54 9.05
C ASN A 223 -4.49 -17.57 7.87
N LEU A 224 -5.73 -17.48 7.40
CA LEU A 224 -6.08 -16.47 6.40
C LEU A 224 -6.06 -15.08 7.03
N LYS A 225 -5.28 -14.17 6.47
CA LYS A 225 -5.18 -12.77 6.90
C LYS A 225 -5.45 -11.84 5.73
N VAL A 226 -6.05 -10.70 6.02
CA VAL A 226 -6.13 -9.59 5.08
C VAL A 226 -5.26 -8.47 5.60
N CYS A 227 -4.32 -8.01 4.77
CA CYS A 227 -3.38 -6.95 5.12
C CYS A 227 -3.58 -5.75 4.18
N TYR A 228 -3.52 -4.55 4.72
CA TYR A 228 -3.67 -3.31 3.97
C TYR A 228 -2.31 -2.68 3.69
N THR A 229 -2.07 -2.26 2.44
CA THR A 229 -0.80 -1.65 2.02
C THR A 229 -0.94 -0.23 1.45
N GLY A 230 -2.12 0.38 1.61
CA GLY A 230 -2.38 1.71 1.06
C GLY A 230 -2.27 1.71 -0.46
N SER A 231 -1.59 2.70 -1.03
CA SER A 231 -1.33 2.79 -2.47
C SER A 231 -0.24 1.82 -2.97
N GLY A 232 0.47 1.15 -2.05
CA GLY A 232 1.53 0.20 -2.39
C GLY A 232 0.98 -1.11 -2.95
N SER A 233 1.34 -1.43 -4.20
CA SER A 233 0.92 -2.64 -4.91
C SER A 233 1.74 -3.88 -4.56
N SER A 234 2.56 -3.84 -3.51
CA SER A 234 3.34 -4.98 -3.02
C SER A 234 2.79 -5.48 -1.69
N CYS A 235 2.69 -6.80 -1.53
CA CYS A 235 2.20 -7.41 -0.31
C CYS A 235 3.10 -7.11 0.89
N SER A 236 2.50 -6.74 2.01
CA SER A 236 3.16 -6.58 3.31
C SER A 236 2.18 -6.89 4.43
N GLU A 237 2.61 -7.67 5.43
CA GLU A 237 1.80 -8.04 6.59
C GLU A 237 1.85 -7.01 7.73
N LYS A 238 2.47 -5.85 7.55
CA LYS A 238 2.64 -4.85 8.61
C LYS A 238 1.32 -4.29 9.16
N ASN A 239 0.31 -4.11 8.31
CA ASN A 239 -0.99 -3.53 8.70
C ASN A 239 -2.09 -4.58 8.51
N LEU A 240 -2.41 -5.30 9.58
CA LEU A 240 -3.47 -6.30 9.58
C LEU A 240 -4.84 -5.62 9.54
N PHE A 241 -5.66 -5.96 8.53
CA PHE A 241 -7.08 -5.59 8.47
C PHE A 241 -7.93 -6.55 9.30
N GLY A 242 -7.71 -7.85 9.16
CA GLY A 242 -8.40 -8.89 9.92
C GLY A 242 -7.89 -10.28 9.56
N GLU A 243 -8.28 -11.28 10.34
CA GLU A 243 -7.80 -12.65 10.19
C GLU A 243 -8.85 -13.71 10.50
N ILE A 244 -8.64 -14.92 9.96
CA ILE A 244 -9.37 -16.16 10.25
C ILE A 244 -8.33 -17.26 10.49
N THR A 245 -8.29 -17.79 11.70
CA THR A 245 -7.29 -18.79 12.10
C THR A 245 -7.62 -20.19 11.62
N GLU A 246 -8.92 -20.53 11.49
CA GLU A 246 -9.38 -21.85 11.06
C GLU A 246 -10.09 -21.75 9.70
N VAL A 247 -9.54 -22.41 8.69
CA VAL A 247 -10.09 -22.46 7.33
C VAL A 247 -10.99 -23.67 7.21
N ALA A 248 -12.26 -23.50 7.59
CA ALA A 248 -13.23 -24.60 7.62
C ALA A 248 -14.13 -24.67 6.37
N THR A 249 -14.26 -23.57 5.64
CA THR A 249 -15.14 -23.44 4.47
C THR A 249 -14.45 -22.65 3.36
N THR A 250 -14.88 -22.85 2.12
CA THR A 250 -14.36 -22.06 0.98
C THR A 250 -14.84 -20.62 1.01
N SER A 251 -16.02 -20.33 1.54
CA SER A 251 -16.57 -18.97 1.61
C SER A 251 -16.43 -18.42 3.03
N PHE A 252 -15.90 -17.22 3.16
CA PHE A 252 -15.69 -16.56 4.45
C PHE A 252 -15.70 -15.04 4.33
N VAL A 253 -15.87 -14.36 5.47
CA VAL A 253 -15.87 -12.91 5.59
C VAL A 253 -14.77 -12.49 6.56
N VAL A 254 -13.89 -11.63 6.13
CA VAL A 254 -12.89 -10.99 7.02
C VAL A 254 -13.40 -9.61 7.43
N LYS A 255 -13.50 -9.39 8.74
CA LYS A 255 -13.95 -8.13 9.32
C LYS A 255 -12.77 -7.33 9.84
N GLY A 256 -12.86 -6.02 9.65
CA GLY A 256 -11.88 -5.06 10.12
C GLY A 256 -12.43 -3.66 10.04
N MET A 257 -11.56 -2.66 10.13
CA MET A 257 -11.89 -1.28 9.82
C MET A 257 -10.65 -0.58 9.27
N GLN A 258 -10.70 -0.19 8.00
CA GLN A 258 -9.62 0.52 7.34
C GLN A 258 -10.16 1.78 6.67
N ILE A 259 -9.63 2.94 7.07
CA ILE A 259 -9.88 4.20 6.39
C ILE A 259 -9.10 4.21 5.07
N LEU A 260 -9.78 4.60 3.98
CA LEU A 260 -9.20 4.65 2.65
C LEU A 260 -8.53 6.01 2.37
N GLY A 261 -7.42 5.97 1.62
CA GLY A 261 -6.84 7.14 1.00
C GLY A 261 -7.48 7.44 -0.36
N SER A 262 -7.18 8.61 -0.93
CA SER A 262 -7.52 8.92 -2.33
C SER A 262 -6.64 8.09 -3.28
N GLY A 263 -7.21 7.57 -4.35
CA GLY A 263 -6.52 6.72 -5.32
C GLY A 263 -6.64 5.24 -5.01
N ASP A 264 -5.53 4.52 -5.16
CA ASP A 264 -5.48 3.07 -4.98
C ASP A 264 -5.35 2.68 -3.50
N ASN A 265 -6.07 1.63 -3.09
CA ASN A 265 -6.07 1.08 -1.75
C ASN A 265 -6.04 -0.44 -1.83
N TYR A 266 -4.85 -1.03 -1.61
CA TYR A 266 -4.63 -2.46 -1.76
C TYR A 266 -4.86 -3.23 -0.46
N PHE A 267 -5.66 -4.30 -0.57
CA PHE A 267 -5.88 -5.32 0.45
C PHE A 267 -5.37 -6.66 -0.09
N TRP A 268 -4.51 -7.31 0.68
CA TRP A 268 -3.91 -8.59 0.30
C TRP A 268 -4.46 -9.70 1.17
N LEU A 269 -5.11 -10.69 0.55
CA LEU A 269 -5.39 -11.95 1.22
C LEU A 269 -4.11 -12.79 1.20
N VAL A 270 -3.66 -13.19 2.37
CA VAL A 270 -2.49 -14.06 2.55
C VAL A 270 -2.86 -15.28 3.39
N THR A 271 -2.10 -16.36 3.24
CA THR A 271 -2.27 -17.60 4.01
C THR A 271 -0.92 -18.18 4.43
N ASP A 272 -0.94 -19.02 5.42
CA ASP A 272 0.18 -19.89 5.74
C ASP A 272 0.02 -21.21 4.99
N VAL A 273 0.99 -21.57 4.15
CA VAL A 273 1.08 -22.90 3.52
C VAL A 273 1.68 -23.86 4.54
N LYS A 274 0.99 -25.00 4.77
CA LYS A 274 1.49 -25.95 5.75
C LYS A 274 2.74 -26.68 5.27
N PRO A 275 3.65 -27.10 6.18
CA PRO A 275 4.85 -27.85 5.81
C PRO A 275 4.55 -29.21 5.18
N ASP A 276 3.42 -29.80 5.54
CA ASP A 276 2.91 -31.10 5.06
C ASP A 276 1.86 -30.94 3.96
N ALA A 277 1.72 -29.73 3.37
CA ALA A 277 0.84 -29.50 2.25
C ALA A 277 1.22 -30.36 1.05
N THR A 278 0.25 -30.73 0.25
CA THR A 278 0.45 -31.61 -0.90
C THR A 278 1.01 -30.83 -2.09
N PRO A 279 2.24 -31.12 -2.55
CA PRO A 279 2.78 -30.49 -3.74
C PRO A 279 1.88 -30.69 -4.97
N MET A 280 1.87 -29.73 -5.87
CA MET A 280 1.02 -29.65 -7.07
C MET A 280 -0.46 -29.34 -6.78
N ASN A 281 -0.89 -29.32 -5.52
CA ASN A 281 -2.17 -28.74 -5.17
C ASN A 281 -2.19 -27.24 -5.46
N LYS A 282 -3.37 -26.71 -5.71
CA LYS A 282 -3.59 -25.32 -6.09
C LYS A 282 -4.19 -24.53 -4.93
N ILE A 283 -3.81 -23.28 -4.83
CA ILE A 283 -4.47 -22.28 -3.98
C ILE A 283 -5.05 -21.23 -4.91
N ASP A 284 -6.34 -20.96 -4.74
CA ASP A 284 -7.08 -19.98 -5.53
C ASP A 284 -8.01 -19.18 -4.63
N ALA A 285 -8.31 -17.96 -5.02
CA ALA A 285 -9.26 -17.10 -4.32
C ALA A 285 -9.94 -16.10 -5.26
N SER A 286 -11.16 -15.78 -4.93
CA SER A 286 -11.91 -14.66 -5.49
C SER A 286 -12.43 -13.77 -4.38
N CYS A 287 -12.51 -12.46 -4.63
CA CYS A 287 -13.24 -11.53 -3.79
C CYS A 287 -14.70 -11.51 -4.25
N THR A 288 -15.65 -11.85 -3.39
CA THR A 288 -17.06 -11.90 -3.77
C THR A 288 -17.80 -10.59 -3.52
N SER A 289 -17.47 -9.90 -2.46
CA SER A 289 -17.97 -8.55 -2.14
C SER A 289 -17.12 -7.87 -1.10
N LEU A 290 -17.29 -6.56 -0.95
CA LEU A 290 -16.77 -5.82 0.19
C LEU A 290 -17.73 -4.70 0.59
N LYS A 291 -17.67 -4.28 1.87
CA LYS A 291 -18.44 -3.13 2.35
C LYS A 291 -17.55 -1.90 2.41
N VAL A 292 -17.94 -0.88 1.65
CA VAL A 292 -17.33 0.45 1.67
C VAL A 292 -18.32 1.41 2.29
N ASN A 293 -17.93 2.02 3.41
CA ASN A 293 -18.76 2.96 4.14
C ASN A 293 -20.16 2.39 4.49
N GLY A 294 -20.16 1.10 4.88
CA GLY A 294 -21.38 0.34 5.21
C GLY A 294 -22.22 -0.15 4.02
N GLU A 295 -21.87 0.24 2.78
CA GLU A 295 -22.55 -0.21 1.58
C GLU A 295 -21.83 -1.38 0.92
N GLU A 296 -22.56 -2.42 0.58
CA GLU A 296 -22.01 -3.56 -0.14
C GLU A 296 -21.67 -3.18 -1.58
N LYS A 297 -20.43 -3.47 -1.99
CA LYS A 297 -19.95 -3.32 -3.36
C LYS A 297 -19.65 -4.72 -3.93
N VAL A 298 -20.34 -5.04 -5.00
CA VAL A 298 -20.21 -6.30 -5.75
C VAL A 298 -19.81 -5.96 -7.18
N GLN A 299 -18.83 -6.66 -7.72
CA GLN A 299 -18.50 -6.59 -9.14
C GLN A 299 -18.30 -7.99 -9.70
N THR A 300 -18.67 -8.16 -10.97
CA THR A 300 -18.62 -9.46 -11.66
C THR A 300 -17.20 -9.93 -12.01
N SER A 301 -16.18 -9.08 -11.84
CA SER A 301 -14.78 -9.39 -12.23
C SER A 301 -13.82 -9.42 -11.03
N LEU A 302 -14.27 -9.93 -9.89
CA LEU A 302 -13.40 -10.07 -8.70
C LEU A 302 -12.84 -11.49 -8.55
N SER A 303 -13.00 -12.31 -9.58
CA SER A 303 -12.39 -13.63 -9.74
C SER A 303 -11.36 -13.52 -10.85
N PRO A 304 -10.09 -13.14 -10.56
CA PRO A 304 -9.05 -13.10 -11.56
C PRO A 304 -8.78 -14.51 -12.10
N GLU A 305 -8.34 -14.60 -13.35
CA GLU A 305 -7.86 -15.86 -13.91
C GLU A 305 -6.49 -16.21 -13.30
N GLY A 306 -6.29 -17.47 -12.96
CA GLY A 306 -5.05 -17.99 -12.44
C GLY A 306 -5.25 -18.82 -11.17
N ASP A 307 -4.22 -19.54 -10.84
CA ASP A 307 -4.08 -20.29 -9.61
C ASP A 307 -2.61 -20.31 -9.15
N ILE A 308 -2.39 -20.62 -7.91
CA ILE A 308 -1.07 -20.69 -7.29
C ILE A 308 -0.77 -22.15 -7.04
N ASN A 309 0.24 -22.72 -7.71
CA ASN A 309 0.66 -24.08 -7.44
C ASN A 309 1.55 -24.13 -6.19
N ILE A 310 1.27 -25.10 -5.32
CA ILE A 310 2.18 -25.45 -4.22
C ILE A 310 3.33 -26.22 -4.83
N ASP A 311 4.54 -25.67 -4.76
CA ASP A 311 5.73 -26.32 -5.26
C ASP A 311 6.42 -27.21 -4.21
N ASN A 312 7.40 -27.97 -4.66
CA ASN A 312 8.21 -28.84 -3.79
C ASN A 312 9.35 -28.11 -3.07
N LEU A 313 9.36 -26.76 -3.13
CA LEU A 313 10.41 -26.00 -2.48
C LEU A 313 10.12 -25.92 -0.97
N VAL A 314 11.13 -26.19 -0.18
CA VAL A 314 11.11 -26.08 1.27
C VAL A 314 12.05 -24.96 1.66
N LEU A 315 11.52 -23.93 2.27
CA LEU A 315 12.35 -22.87 2.86
C LEU A 315 12.88 -23.32 4.20
N ILE A 316 14.19 -23.18 4.41
CA ILE A 316 14.80 -23.40 5.72
C ILE A 316 14.40 -22.24 6.63
N SER A 317 13.87 -22.53 7.80
CA SER A 317 13.47 -21.54 8.78
C SER A 317 14.27 -21.69 10.07
N GLU A 318 14.40 -20.61 10.84
CA GLU A 318 15.04 -20.63 12.15
C GLU A 318 14.27 -21.46 13.19
N THR A 319 12.96 -21.61 13.00
CA THR A 319 12.13 -22.47 13.85
C THR A 319 12.10 -23.90 13.30
N PRO A 320 12.30 -24.93 14.12
CA PRO A 320 12.23 -26.32 13.67
C PRO A 320 10.87 -26.65 13.05
N VAL A 321 10.89 -27.10 11.82
CA VAL A 321 9.69 -27.55 11.08
C VAL A 321 9.99 -28.94 10.54
N THR A 322 9.02 -29.84 10.62
CA THR A 322 9.14 -31.20 10.08
C THR A 322 8.44 -31.27 8.72
N TYR A 323 9.15 -31.74 7.72
CA TYR A 323 8.64 -31.96 6.38
C TYR A 323 8.62 -33.46 6.07
N SER A 324 7.53 -33.93 5.47
CA SER A 324 7.45 -35.31 4.99
C SER A 324 7.91 -35.38 3.55
N VAL A 325 8.98 -36.12 3.30
CA VAL A 325 9.50 -36.35 1.94
C VAL A 325 8.75 -37.53 1.34
N GLY A 326 7.95 -37.28 0.29
CA GLY A 326 7.28 -38.31 -0.49
C GLY A 326 8.19 -38.91 -1.59
N ALA A 327 7.57 -39.45 -2.63
CA ALA A 327 8.30 -40.04 -3.77
C ALA A 327 9.03 -38.99 -4.66
N ASN A 328 8.69 -37.72 -4.54
CA ASN A 328 9.29 -36.64 -5.31
C ASN A 328 10.45 -36.00 -4.54
N PRO A 329 11.54 -35.61 -5.24
CA PRO A 329 12.64 -34.91 -4.58
C PRO A 329 12.18 -33.54 -4.06
N ILE A 330 12.71 -33.13 -2.90
CA ILE A 330 12.50 -31.81 -2.31
C ILE A 330 13.78 -31.01 -2.53
N ALA A 331 13.65 -29.78 -3.03
CA ALA A 331 14.72 -28.81 -3.09
C ALA A 331 14.69 -27.90 -1.87
N PHE A 332 15.84 -27.70 -1.26
CA PHE A 332 16.01 -26.81 -0.10
C PHE A 332 16.74 -25.54 -0.54
N TYR A 333 16.24 -24.42 -0.09
CA TYR A 333 16.86 -23.12 -0.25
C TYR A 333 17.00 -22.46 1.12
N ASP A 334 17.90 -21.50 1.23
CA ASP A 334 18.01 -20.63 2.38
C ASP A 334 16.75 -19.75 2.54
N ASP A 335 16.72 -18.86 3.52
CA ASP A 335 15.62 -17.96 3.82
C ASP A 335 15.35 -16.92 2.70
N GLY A 336 16.32 -16.68 1.82
CA GLY A 336 16.16 -15.86 0.61
C GLY A 336 15.51 -16.59 -0.56
N GLY A 337 15.37 -17.93 -0.50
CA GLY A 337 14.85 -18.75 -1.58
C GLY A 337 15.84 -18.90 -2.75
N LYS A 338 15.34 -19.24 -3.96
CA LYS A 338 16.18 -19.53 -5.11
C LYS A 338 16.97 -18.32 -5.64
N ASP A 339 16.36 -17.15 -5.60
CA ASP A 339 16.87 -15.95 -6.27
C ASP A 339 17.10 -14.78 -5.29
N GLY A 340 16.89 -14.99 -3.98
CA GLY A 340 17.10 -14.00 -2.91
C GLY A 340 18.47 -14.12 -2.26
N ASN A 341 18.80 -13.14 -1.44
CA ASN A 341 19.98 -13.17 -0.60
C ASN A 341 19.63 -13.75 0.77
N ILE A 342 20.57 -14.48 1.36
CA ILE A 342 20.45 -14.98 2.73
C ILE A 342 20.38 -13.81 3.71
N SER A 343 19.49 -13.88 4.70
CA SER A 343 19.38 -12.85 5.73
C SER A 343 20.64 -12.81 6.61
N GLU A 344 21.07 -11.63 6.99
CA GLU A 344 22.16 -11.48 7.97
C GLU A 344 21.77 -12.16 9.29
N ASN A 345 22.71 -12.92 9.85
CA ASN A 345 22.53 -13.68 11.08
C ASN A 345 21.51 -14.83 11.01
N PHE A 346 21.16 -15.30 9.81
CA PHE A 346 20.33 -16.50 9.66
C PHE A 346 21.06 -17.73 10.19
N ASN A 347 20.38 -18.52 11.04
CA ASN A 347 20.90 -19.75 11.63
C ASN A 347 19.86 -20.86 11.55
N GLY A 348 19.65 -21.38 10.34
CA GLY A 348 18.71 -22.45 10.06
C GLY A 348 19.37 -23.83 10.12
N GLN A 349 18.68 -24.82 10.67
CA GLN A 349 19.11 -26.22 10.69
C GLN A 349 18.08 -27.13 10.02
N VAL A 350 18.57 -28.01 9.14
CA VAL A 350 17.76 -29.05 8.51
C VAL A 350 18.17 -30.41 9.03
N THR A 351 17.20 -31.18 9.54
CA THR A 351 17.42 -32.55 9.95
C THR A 351 16.62 -33.48 9.03
N PHE A 352 17.31 -34.42 8.39
CA PHE A 352 16.70 -35.45 7.56
C PHE A 352 16.51 -36.72 8.39
N GLN A 353 15.28 -37.22 8.49
CA GLN A 353 14.96 -38.49 9.13
C GLN A 353 14.27 -39.39 8.11
N PRO A 354 14.89 -40.53 7.72
CA PRO A 354 14.23 -41.49 6.84
C PRO A 354 13.03 -42.12 7.54
N THR A 355 11.92 -42.29 6.83
CA THR A 355 10.71 -42.95 7.34
C THR A 355 10.81 -44.47 7.35
N THR A 356 11.77 -45.03 6.62
CA THR A 356 12.09 -46.46 6.62
C THR A 356 13.59 -46.66 6.77
N VAL A 357 13.99 -47.41 7.77
CA VAL A 357 15.37 -47.92 7.88
C VAL A 357 15.44 -49.14 7.00
N GLY A 358 16.13 -49.04 5.86
CA GLY A 358 16.42 -50.17 4.96
C GLY A 358 17.49 -51.08 5.56
#